data_dfaa49004b4f70f845fff4af2b5790e2
#
_entry.id   dfaa49004b4f70f845fff4af2b5790e2
#
_cell.length_a   1.000
_cell.length_b   1.000
_cell.length_c   1.000
_cell.angle_alpha   90.00
_cell.angle_beta   90.00
_cell.angle_gamma   90.00
#
_symmetry.space_group_name_H-M   'P 1'
#
loop_
_entity.id
_entity.type
_entity.pdbx_description
1 polymer ?
#
loop_
_entity_poly.entity_id
_entity_poly.type
_entity_poly.pdbx_seq_one_letter_code
_entity_poly.pdbx_strand_id
1 'polypeptide(L)'
;GKLLEAPIETPNYPLVQELNTLTGEAPIVIGHRGASGELPEHTLEAYRLAILRGADFIEPDLVATSDGVLIARHEPILGSTTDVGDRPEFADRRRSGVIDGVTYDNEFFASDFTLEEIKTLRAIMPQSYRTDVYDGVFQIPTLAEIIDLVQQVEADTGKEIGIYPETKHPTYHDDLGLSLEERLLDTLIAEGFTDPDRIFIQS
;
A
#
# COMPACT_ATOMS: atom_id res chain seq x y z
N GLY A 1 16.05 34.70 -17.91
CA GLY A 1 14.82 34.46 -18.55
C GLY A 1 13.78 34.08 -17.51
N LYS A 2 12.78 34.94 -17.31
CA LYS A 2 11.64 34.67 -16.44
C LYS A 2 10.74 33.64 -17.16
N LEU A 3 10.72 32.42 -16.70
CA LEU A 3 9.67 31.45 -16.95
C LEU A 3 9.03 31.15 -15.62
N LEU A 4 7.68 31.15 -15.62
CA LEU A 4 6.80 30.70 -14.57
C LEU A 4 6.38 31.73 -13.50
N GLU A 5 5.52 32.66 -13.90
CA GLU A 5 4.49 33.21 -13.03
C GLU A 5 3.21 33.45 -13.86
N ALA A 6 2.62 32.37 -14.36
CA ALA A 6 1.18 32.38 -14.61
C ALA A 6 0.54 31.76 -13.37
N PRO A 7 -0.38 32.45 -12.69
CA PRO A 7 -1.16 31.82 -11.63
C PRO A 7 -1.90 30.65 -12.28
N ILE A 8 -1.75 29.45 -11.70
CA ILE A 8 -2.63 28.34 -12.03
C ILE A 8 -4.01 28.81 -11.57
N GLU A 9 -4.82 29.31 -12.51
CA GLU A 9 -6.23 29.51 -12.25
C GLU A 9 -6.82 28.13 -11.93
N THR A 10 -7.06 27.90 -10.64
CA THR A 10 -7.90 26.79 -10.23
C THR A 10 -9.26 27.03 -10.89
N PRO A 11 -9.76 26.09 -11.71
CA PRO A 11 -11.07 26.24 -12.30
C PRO A 11 -12.07 26.47 -11.18
N ASN A 12 -12.80 27.56 -11.25
CA ASN A 12 -13.86 27.88 -10.29
C ASN A 12 -15.04 26.96 -10.59
N TYR A 13 -14.94 25.70 -10.18
CA TYR A 13 -16.07 24.80 -10.16
C TYR A 13 -17.03 25.34 -9.09
N PRO A 14 -18.33 25.47 -9.39
CA PRO A 14 -19.30 25.85 -8.37
C PRO A 14 -19.24 24.82 -7.23
N LEU A 15 -18.75 25.26 -6.09
CA LEU A 15 -18.50 24.45 -4.89
C LEU A 15 -19.76 23.99 -4.17
N VAL A 16 -20.94 24.17 -4.76
CA VAL A 16 -22.22 23.72 -4.17
C VAL A 16 -23.06 23.07 -5.25
N GLN A 17 -22.66 21.86 -5.69
CA GLN A 17 -23.67 20.89 -6.12
C GLN A 17 -24.15 20.20 -4.85
N GLU A 18 -25.47 20.20 -4.63
CA GLU A 18 -26.06 19.24 -3.69
C GLU A 18 -25.59 17.86 -4.10
N LEU A 19 -24.75 17.25 -3.25
CA LEU A 19 -24.21 15.93 -3.52
C LEU A 19 -25.33 14.93 -3.31
N ASN A 20 -25.74 14.22 -4.37
CA ASN A 20 -26.73 13.15 -4.30
C ASN A 20 -26.16 11.90 -3.61
N THR A 21 -25.63 12.07 -2.40
CA THR A 21 -25.17 11.00 -1.52
C THR A 21 -26.28 10.65 -0.53
N LEU A 22 -26.25 9.45 0.02
CA LEU A 22 -27.27 9.00 1.00
C LEU A 22 -27.35 9.88 2.24
N THR A 23 -26.25 10.52 2.62
CA THR A 23 -26.12 11.36 3.81
C THR A 23 -26.16 12.86 3.52
N GLY A 24 -26.04 13.26 2.24
CA GLY A 24 -25.83 14.65 1.85
C GLY A 24 -24.40 15.17 2.06
N GLU A 25 -23.53 14.36 2.64
CA GLU A 25 -22.10 14.67 2.86
C GLU A 25 -21.28 14.33 1.63
N ALA A 26 -20.08 14.90 1.53
CA ALA A 26 -19.13 14.56 0.48
C ALA A 26 -18.76 13.06 0.54
N PRO A 27 -18.57 12.40 -0.61
CA PRO A 27 -18.10 11.01 -0.62
C PRO A 27 -16.68 10.93 -0.07
N ILE A 28 -16.40 9.84 0.66
CA ILE A 28 -15.04 9.51 1.11
C ILE A 28 -14.20 9.11 -0.09
N VAL A 29 -13.00 9.65 -0.19
CA VAL A 29 -12.02 9.31 -1.22
C VAL A 29 -10.99 8.34 -0.65
N ILE A 30 -10.92 7.14 -1.21
CA ILE A 30 -9.96 6.10 -0.81
C ILE A 30 -8.86 6.02 -1.87
N GLY A 31 -7.60 6.21 -1.45
CA GLY A 31 -6.42 6.04 -2.29
C GLY A 31 -6.06 4.57 -2.45
N HIS A 32 -6.65 3.88 -3.44
CA HIS A 32 -6.47 2.46 -3.74
C HIS A 32 -5.00 2.15 -4.08
N ARG A 33 -4.29 1.46 -3.18
CA ARG A 33 -2.85 1.16 -3.24
C ARG A 33 -1.95 2.42 -3.27
N GLY A 34 -2.46 3.56 -2.78
CA GLY A 34 -1.86 4.88 -2.93
C GLY A 34 -2.18 5.52 -4.30
N ALA A 35 -1.39 6.51 -4.73
CA ALA A 35 -1.48 7.12 -6.06
C ALA A 35 -0.86 6.21 -7.12
N SER A 36 -1.36 4.96 -7.23
CA SER A 36 -0.79 3.88 -8.03
C SER A 36 -0.82 4.13 -9.56
N GLY A 37 -1.52 5.16 -10.00
CA GLY A 37 -1.48 5.62 -11.39
C GLY A 37 -0.22 6.42 -11.74
N GLU A 38 0.45 6.99 -10.74
CA GLU A 38 1.59 7.89 -10.90
C GLU A 38 2.89 7.31 -10.32
N LEU A 39 2.81 6.51 -9.26
CA LEU A 39 3.94 5.91 -8.55
C LEU A 39 3.75 4.40 -8.37
N PRO A 40 4.82 3.62 -8.19
CA PRO A 40 4.71 2.21 -7.85
C PRO A 40 3.78 1.99 -6.66
N GLU A 41 2.80 1.08 -6.85
CA GLU A 41 1.78 0.80 -5.85
C GLU A 41 2.37 0.34 -4.51
N HIS A 42 1.64 0.61 -3.42
CA HIS A 42 2.02 0.17 -2.08
C HIS A 42 3.42 0.63 -1.65
N THR A 43 3.74 1.89 -1.92
CA THR A 43 4.93 2.58 -1.40
C THR A 43 4.51 3.74 -0.50
N LEU A 44 5.35 4.15 0.44
CA LEU A 44 5.05 5.31 1.29
C LEU A 44 4.86 6.57 0.47
N GLU A 45 5.64 6.71 -0.61
CA GLU A 45 5.56 7.82 -1.54
C GLU A 45 4.21 7.85 -2.27
N ALA A 46 3.71 6.68 -2.72
CA ALA A 46 2.39 6.58 -3.36
C ALA A 46 1.26 6.91 -2.38
N TYR A 47 1.35 6.48 -1.13
CA TYR A 47 0.36 6.84 -0.09
C TYR A 47 0.41 8.33 0.23
N ARG A 48 1.61 8.90 0.42
CA ARG A 48 1.77 10.34 0.65
C ARG A 48 1.19 11.16 -0.50
N LEU A 49 1.44 10.76 -1.75
CA LEU A 49 0.90 11.44 -2.92
C LEU A 49 -0.63 11.34 -2.97
N ALA A 50 -1.22 10.20 -2.66
CA ALA A 50 -2.67 10.04 -2.57
C ALA A 50 -3.30 11.01 -1.55
N ILE A 51 -2.69 11.15 -0.38
CA ILE A 51 -3.12 12.10 0.65
C ILE A 51 -3.02 13.55 0.12
N LEU A 52 -1.93 13.91 -0.53
CA LEU A 52 -1.74 15.23 -1.14
C LEU A 52 -2.77 15.51 -2.25
N ARG A 53 -3.23 14.47 -2.95
CA ARG A 53 -4.31 14.55 -3.96
C ARG A 53 -5.72 14.59 -3.36
N GLY A 54 -5.84 14.51 -2.04
CA GLY A 54 -7.10 14.68 -1.34
C GLY A 54 -7.75 13.39 -0.84
N ALA A 55 -7.04 12.28 -0.83
CA ALA A 55 -7.55 11.04 -0.21
C ALA A 55 -7.84 11.27 1.28
N ASP A 56 -8.98 10.71 1.74
CA ASP A 56 -9.39 10.68 3.14
C ASP A 56 -8.91 9.40 3.83
N PHE A 57 -8.80 8.34 3.05
CA PHE A 57 -8.28 7.03 3.45
C PHE A 57 -7.22 6.56 2.45
N ILE A 58 -6.24 5.81 2.94
CA ILE A 58 -5.32 5.05 2.11
C ILE A 58 -5.59 3.56 2.31
N GLU A 59 -5.42 2.78 1.24
CA GLU A 59 -5.73 1.35 1.25
C GLU A 59 -4.46 0.54 1.04
N PRO A 60 -3.90 -0.05 2.12
CA PRO A 60 -2.84 -1.03 2.03
C PRO A 60 -3.39 -2.46 1.94
N ASP A 61 -3.02 -3.19 0.90
CA ASP A 61 -3.15 -4.64 0.85
C ASP A 61 -2.01 -5.27 1.65
N LEU A 62 -2.30 -6.26 2.47
CA LEU A 62 -1.35 -6.82 3.42
C LEU A 62 -1.07 -8.29 3.16
N VAL A 63 0.21 -8.63 3.16
CA VAL A 63 0.75 -9.99 3.20
C VAL A 63 1.81 -10.08 4.29
N ALA A 64 2.18 -11.31 4.69
CA ALA A 64 3.17 -11.51 5.76
C ALA A 64 4.52 -11.98 5.20
N THR A 65 5.61 -11.49 5.82
CA THR A 65 6.96 -12.02 5.68
C THR A 65 7.13 -13.32 6.46
N SER A 66 8.23 -14.05 6.25
CA SER A 66 8.54 -15.31 6.97
C SER A 66 8.66 -15.12 8.48
N ASP A 67 9.09 -13.96 8.93
CA ASP A 67 9.21 -13.56 10.34
C ASP A 67 7.96 -12.85 10.87
N GLY A 68 6.84 -12.89 10.10
CA GLY A 68 5.51 -12.51 10.54
C GLY A 68 5.23 -11.01 10.55
N VAL A 69 5.97 -10.21 9.82
CA VAL A 69 5.72 -8.77 9.68
C VAL A 69 4.78 -8.52 8.52
N LEU A 70 3.76 -7.68 8.72
CA LEU A 70 2.86 -7.25 7.66
C LEU A 70 3.51 -6.21 6.77
N ILE A 71 3.56 -6.50 5.47
CA ILE A 71 4.04 -5.59 4.42
C ILE A 71 2.93 -5.29 3.43
N ALA A 72 3.01 -4.14 2.78
CA ALA A 72 2.02 -3.74 1.78
C ALA A 72 2.36 -4.33 0.41
N ARG A 73 1.62 -5.35 0.00
CA ARG A 73 1.62 -5.96 -1.35
C ARG A 73 0.24 -6.53 -1.67
N HIS A 74 -0.18 -6.37 -2.93
CA HIS A 74 -1.47 -6.91 -3.37
C HIS A 74 -1.46 -8.45 -3.42
N GLU A 75 -0.37 -9.04 -3.87
CA GLU A 75 -0.22 -10.48 -3.97
C GLU A 75 0.85 -11.01 -3.02
N PRO A 76 0.74 -12.24 -2.51
CA PRO A 76 1.82 -12.90 -1.77
C PRO A 76 3.07 -13.18 -2.61
N ILE A 77 3.05 -12.92 -3.91
CA ILE A 77 4.19 -13.03 -4.82
C ILE A 77 4.82 -11.67 -5.09
N LEU A 78 6.13 -11.64 -5.26
CA LEU A 78 6.94 -10.42 -5.34
C LEU A 78 7.41 -10.06 -6.76
N GLY A 79 7.42 -11.05 -7.69
CA GLY A 79 8.10 -10.92 -8.96
C GLY A 79 7.58 -9.82 -9.88
N SER A 80 6.27 -9.53 -9.83
CA SER A 80 5.64 -8.54 -10.71
C SER A 80 5.68 -7.10 -10.20
N THR A 81 5.95 -6.88 -8.90
CA THR A 81 5.86 -5.56 -8.27
C THR A 81 7.14 -5.14 -7.55
N THR A 82 8.19 -5.96 -7.62
CA THR A 82 9.51 -5.66 -7.04
C THR A 82 10.63 -6.09 -7.97
N ASP A 83 11.83 -5.56 -7.72
CA ASP A 83 13.06 -5.90 -8.43
C ASP A 83 13.70 -7.24 -7.99
N VAL A 84 12.97 -8.10 -7.25
CA VAL A 84 13.49 -9.38 -6.72
C VAL A 84 14.03 -10.29 -7.83
N GLY A 85 13.44 -10.21 -9.03
CA GLY A 85 13.90 -10.97 -10.20
C GLY A 85 15.30 -10.64 -10.68
N ASP A 86 15.76 -9.42 -10.39
CA ASP A 86 17.07 -8.89 -10.75
C ASP A 86 18.10 -9.01 -9.62
N ARG A 87 17.72 -9.66 -8.51
CA ARG A 87 18.56 -9.86 -7.33
C ARG A 87 19.21 -11.24 -7.34
N PRO A 88 20.49 -11.36 -7.73
CA PRO A 88 21.16 -12.66 -7.85
C PRO A 88 21.24 -13.41 -6.52
N GLU A 89 21.27 -12.71 -5.38
CA GLU A 89 21.27 -13.30 -4.05
C GLU A 89 20.00 -14.07 -3.71
N PHE A 90 18.91 -13.83 -4.43
CA PHE A 90 17.62 -14.51 -4.23
C PHE A 90 17.24 -15.44 -5.39
N ALA A 91 18.10 -15.64 -6.37
CA ALA A 91 17.77 -16.39 -7.58
C ALA A 91 17.31 -17.84 -7.30
N ASP A 92 17.82 -18.46 -6.26
CA ASP A 92 17.46 -19.82 -5.83
C ASP A 92 16.18 -19.90 -4.98
N ARG A 93 15.59 -18.74 -4.61
CA ARG A 93 14.32 -18.67 -3.89
C ARG A 93 13.09 -18.84 -4.79
N ARG A 94 13.28 -18.90 -6.11
CA ARG A 94 12.16 -19.16 -7.04
C ARG A 94 11.61 -20.55 -6.82
N ARG A 95 10.30 -20.65 -6.69
CA ARG A 95 9.60 -21.94 -6.57
C ARG A 95 8.19 -21.88 -7.15
N SER A 96 7.58 -23.02 -7.31
CA SER A 96 6.14 -23.13 -7.55
C SER A 96 5.39 -23.19 -6.23
N GLY A 97 4.17 -22.70 -6.21
CA GLY A 97 3.29 -22.74 -5.06
C GLY A 97 1.83 -22.51 -5.45
N VAL A 98 0.93 -22.83 -4.54
CA VAL A 98 -0.51 -22.66 -4.74
C VAL A 98 -1.03 -21.64 -3.73
N ILE A 99 -1.80 -20.67 -4.22
CA ILE A 99 -2.49 -19.67 -3.40
C ILE A 99 -3.96 -19.75 -3.79
N ASP A 100 -4.83 -20.12 -2.85
CA ASP A 100 -6.29 -20.22 -3.04
C ASP A 100 -6.70 -21.01 -4.30
N GLY A 101 -5.98 -22.13 -4.56
CA GLY A 101 -6.24 -23.02 -5.70
C GLY A 101 -5.61 -22.57 -7.03
N VAL A 102 -4.94 -21.41 -7.07
CA VAL A 102 -4.20 -20.95 -8.25
C VAL A 102 -2.74 -21.33 -8.12
N THR A 103 -2.19 -21.99 -9.14
CA THR A 103 -0.77 -22.35 -9.19
C THR A 103 0.05 -21.19 -9.75
N TYR A 104 1.10 -20.82 -9.03
CA TYR A 104 2.12 -19.86 -9.44
C TYR A 104 3.43 -20.61 -9.65
N ASP A 105 3.97 -20.56 -10.85
CA ASP A 105 5.21 -21.24 -11.22
C ASP A 105 6.37 -20.26 -11.32
N ASN A 106 7.53 -20.70 -10.82
CA ASN A 106 8.77 -19.93 -10.92
C ASN A 106 8.69 -18.50 -10.31
N GLU A 107 8.03 -18.40 -9.15
CA GLU A 107 7.76 -17.13 -8.45
C GLU A 107 8.52 -17.02 -7.12
N PHE A 108 8.55 -15.79 -6.59
CA PHE A 108 9.07 -15.46 -5.27
C PHE A 108 7.91 -15.17 -4.34
N PHE A 109 7.82 -15.90 -3.23
CA PHE A 109 6.74 -15.73 -2.25
C PHE A 109 7.21 -14.87 -1.09
N ALA A 110 6.45 -13.85 -0.72
CA ALA A 110 6.79 -12.93 0.38
C ALA A 110 7.05 -13.70 1.70
N SER A 111 6.31 -14.78 1.93
CA SER A 111 6.45 -15.66 3.10
C SER A 111 7.77 -16.45 3.15
N ASP A 112 8.59 -16.41 2.12
CA ASP A 112 9.94 -17.02 2.09
C ASP A 112 11.04 -16.00 2.45
N PHE A 113 10.68 -14.72 2.65
CA PHE A 113 11.63 -13.63 2.92
C PHE A 113 11.41 -13.03 4.29
N THR A 114 12.49 -12.74 4.99
CA THR A 114 12.43 -11.94 6.22
C THR A 114 12.17 -10.46 5.90
N LEU A 115 11.75 -9.69 6.90
CA LEU A 115 11.61 -8.23 6.73
C LEU A 115 12.95 -7.58 6.30
N GLU A 116 14.08 -8.01 6.87
CA GLU A 116 15.40 -7.51 6.51
C GLU A 116 15.68 -7.69 5.02
N GLU A 117 15.37 -8.87 4.47
CA GLU A 117 15.52 -9.17 3.05
C GLU A 117 14.55 -8.34 2.20
N ILE A 118 13.27 -8.24 2.59
CA ILE A 118 12.27 -7.40 1.91
C ILE A 118 12.72 -5.94 1.82
N LYS A 119 13.36 -5.41 2.86
CA LYS A 119 13.85 -4.01 2.88
C LYS A 119 15.00 -3.75 1.91
N THR A 120 15.67 -4.79 1.40
CA THR A 120 16.65 -4.65 0.32
C THR A 120 16.03 -4.46 -1.05
N LEU A 121 14.79 -4.92 -1.24
CA LEU A 121 14.05 -4.84 -2.50
C LEU A 121 13.53 -3.43 -2.77
N ARG A 122 13.22 -3.19 -4.05
CA ARG A 122 12.61 -1.94 -4.52
C ARG A 122 11.35 -2.25 -5.31
N ALA A 123 10.36 -1.38 -5.14
CA ALA A 123 9.11 -1.46 -5.90
C ALA A 123 9.33 -1.10 -7.37
N ILE A 124 8.58 -1.77 -8.25
CA ILE A 124 8.50 -1.48 -9.67
C ILE A 124 7.03 -1.31 -10.09
N MET A 125 6.82 -0.62 -11.20
CA MET A 125 5.50 -0.42 -11.79
C MET A 125 5.10 -1.67 -12.59
N PRO A 126 4.04 -2.40 -12.18
CA PRO A 126 3.67 -3.63 -12.88
C PRO A 126 2.96 -3.40 -14.21
N GLN A 127 2.38 -2.22 -14.42
CA GLN A 127 1.61 -1.89 -15.62
C GLN A 127 2.46 -1.17 -16.66
N SER A 128 2.72 -1.82 -17.80
CA SER A 128 3.56 -1.29 -18.89
C SER A 128 3.06 0.00 -19.56
N TYR A 129 1.79 0.38 -19.32
CA TYR A 129 1.21 1.63 -19.84
C TYR A 129 1.34 2.81 -18.88
N ARG A 130 1.92 2.61 -17.70
CA ARG A 130 2.23 3.65 -16.71
C ARG A 130 3.73 3.98 -16.75
N THR A 131 4.10 5.07 -16.08
CA THR A 131 5.52 5.46 -16.02
C THR A 131 6.32 4.51 -15.12
N ASP A 132 7.49 4.10 -15.58
CA ASP A 132 8.48 3.26 -14.91
C ASP A 132 9.67 4.07 -14.34
N VAL A 133 9.59 5.40 -14.39
CA VAL A 133 10.68 6.32 -13.99
C VAL A 133 11.11 6.12 -12.54
N TYR A 134 10.23 5.59 -11.70
CA TYR A 134 10.48 5.34 -10.28
C TYR A 134 10.79 3.88 -9.96
N ASP A 135 10.92 3.01 -10.96
CA ASP A 135 11.29 1.62 -10.74
C ASP A 135 12.65 1.51 -10.06
N GLY A 136 12.72 0.66 -9.06
CA GLY A 136 13.94 0.45 -8.30
C GLY A 136 14.31 1.56 -7.30
N VAL A 137 13.41 2.52 -7.04
CA VAL A 137 13.68 3.67 -6.15
C VAL A 137 13.11 3.46 -4.75
N PHE A 138 11.83 3.09 -4.63
CA PHE A 138 11.10 3.07 -3.37
C PHE A 138 11.12 1.70 -2.69
N GLN A 139 11.17 1.71 -1.36
CA GLN A 139 11.12 0.48 -0.56
C GLN A 139 9.69 -0.05 -0.43
N ILE A 140 9.60 -1.33 -0.04
CA ILE A 140 8.35 -1.97 0.36
C ILE A 140 8.08 -1.59 1.83
N PRO A 141 6.95 -0.93 2.15
CA PRO A 141 6.65 -0.52 3.50
C PRO A 141 5.99 -1.64 4.32
N THR A 142 6.19 -1.56 5.64
CA THR A 142 5.39 -2.31 6.61
C THR A 142 4.09 -1.57 6.93
N LEU A 143 3.13 -2.28 7.52
CA LEU A 143 1.92 -1.64 8.05
C LEU A 143 2.25 -0.58 9.13
N ALA A 144 3.21 -0.86 10.01
CA ALA A 144 3.64 0.10 11.02
C ALA A 144 4.16 1.40 10.39
N GLU A 145 5.00 1.33 9.36
CA GLU A 145 5.49 2.51 8.63
C GLU A 145 4.36 3.29 7.93
N ILE A 146 3.32 2.60 7.48
CA ILE A 146 2.14 3.25 6.87
C ILE A 146 1.33 3.98 7.95
N ILE A 147 1.16 3.39 9.12
CA ILE A 147 0.51 4.03 10.28
C ILE A 147 1.31 5.27 10.70
N ASP A 148 2.62 5.15 10.83
CA ASP A 148 3.50 6.29 11.13
C ASP A 148 3.32 7.42 10.12
N LEU A 149 3.21 7.10 8.82
CA LEU A 149 2.99 8.10 7.78
C LEU A 149 1.70 8.90 8.02
N VAL A 150 0.56 8.23 8.30
CA VAL A 150 -0.71 8.95 8.51
C VAL A 150 -0.70 9.76 9.81
N GLN A 151 -0.09 9.25 10.86
CA GLN A 151 0.08 9.97 12.13
C GLN A 151 1.00 11.20 11.94
N GLN A 152 2.06 11.09 11.15
CA GLN A 152 2.94 12.21 10.83
C GLN A 152 2.22 13.28 10.01
N VAL A 153 1.42 12.88 9.01
CA VAL A 153 0.59 13.83 8.23
C VAL A 153 -0.39 14.56 9.13
N GLU A 154 -1.03 13.86 10.06
CA GLU A 154 -1.94 14.50 11.03
C GLU A 154 -1.20 15.50 11.92
N ALA A 155 -0.03 15.12 12.45
CA ALA A 155 0.77 16.02 13.28
C ALA A 155 1.20 17.28 12.51
N ASP A 156 1.55 17.15 11.24
CA ASP A 156 2.05 18.25 10.41
C ASP A 156 0.93 19.17 9.88
N THR A 157 -0.26 18.63 9.63
CA THR A 157 -1.32 19.33 8.88
C THR A 157 -2.63 19.49 9.64
N GLY A 158 -2.83 18.72 10.70
CA GLY A 158 -4.11 18.60 11.41
C GLY A 158 -5.18 17.80 10.66
N LYS A 159 -4.84 17.24 9.48
CA LYS A 159 -5.76 16.39 8.70
C LYS A 159 -5.68 14.95 9.17
N GLU A 160 -6.77 14.44 9.73
CA GLU A 160 -6.91 13.02 10.03
C GLU A 160 -7.04 12.21 8.72
N ILE A 161 -6.23 11.17 8.61
CA ILE A 161 -6.28 10.22 7.50
C ILE A 161 -6.64 8.84 8.06
N GLY A 162 -7.59 8.17 7.41
CA GLY A 162 -7.94 6.79 7.75
C GLY A 162 -7.13 5.78 6.96
N ILE A 163 -7.18 4.52 7.41
CA ILE A 163 -6.56 3.37 6.76
C ILE A 163 -7.65 2.35 6.44
N TYR A 164 -7.62 1.82 5.21
CA TYR A 164 -8.53 0.77 4.74
C TYR A 164 -7.74 -0.50 4.40
N PRO A 165 -7.15 -1.21 5.40
CA PRO A 165 -6.34 -2.38 5.15
C PRO A 165 -7.16 -3.56 4.63
N GLU A 166 -6.63 -4.27 3.65
CA GLU A 166 -7.14 -5.55 3.17
C GLU A 166 -6.20 -6.68 3.54
N THR A 167 -6.71 -7.74 4.19
CA THR A 167 -5.94 -8.97 4.40
C THR A 167 -6.01 -9.82 3.12
N LYS A 168 -4.87 -10.00 2.45
CA LYS A 168 -4.80 -10.72 1.16
C LYS A 168 -4.55 -12.20 1.39
N HIS A 169 -5.45 -13.04 0.84
CA HIS A 169 -5.32 -14.49 0.93
C HIS A 169 -5.16 -15.01 2.37
N PRO A 170 -6.11 -14.72 3.30
CA PRO A 170 -5.96 -15.08 4.71
C PRO A 170 -5.81 -16.58 4.93
N THR A 171 -6.58 -17.43 4.23
CA THR A 171 -6.47 -18.89 4.33
C THR A 171 -5.08 -19.40 3.97
N TYR A 172 -4.47 -18.85 2.91
CA TYR A 172 -3.10 -19.19 2.53
C TYR A 172 -2.09 -18.86 3.65
N HIS A 173 -2.25 -17.70 4.29
CA HIS A 173 -1.38 -17.28 5.39
C HIS A 173 -1.63 -18.10 6.67
N ASP A 174 -2.87 -18.46 6.95
CA ASP A 174 -3.22 -19.34 8.10
C ASP A 174 -2.56 -20.71 7.96
N ASP A 175 -2.58 -21.30 6.78
CA ASP A 175 -1.93 -22.57 6.50
C ASP A 175 -0.40 -22.53 6.72
N LEU A 176 0.19 -21.33 6.63
CA LEU A 176 1.62 -21.08 6.92
C LEU A 176 1.88 -20.71 8.39
N GLY A 177 0.84 -20.62 9.23
CA GLY A 177 0.96 -20.10 10.60
C GLY A 177 1.25 -18.60 10.68
N LEU A 178 0.87 -17.85 9.63
CA LEU A 178 1.10 -16.43 9.46
C LEU A 178 -0.22 -15.64 9.43
N SER A 179 -1.17 -15.94 10.35
CA SER A 179 -2.47 -15.26 10.42
C SER A 179 -2.34 -13.74 10.27
N LEU A 180 -3.00 -13.19 9.24
CA LEU A 180 -2.92 -11.76 8.92
C LEU A 180 -3.76 -10.95 9.90
N GLU A 181 -4.94 -11.44 10.30
CA GLU A 181 -5.89 -10.73 11.14
C GLU A 181 -5.32 -10.49 12.54
N GLU A 182 -4.68 -11.49 13.13
CA GLU A 182 -4.04 -11.34 14.44
C GLU A 182 -2.93 -10.30 14.38
N ARG A 183 -2.07 -10.37 13.36
CA ARG A 183 -0.96 -9.43 13.17
C ARG A 183 -1.43 -8.01 12.85
N LEU A 184 -2.55 -7.88 12.11
CA LEU A 184 -3.18 -6.59 11.84
C LEU A 184 -3.63 -5.95 13.17
N LEU A 185 -4.37 -6.68 13.99
CA LEU A 185 -4.85 -6.18 15.28
C LEU A 185 -3.68 -5.83 16.21
N ASP A 186 -2.68 -6.71 16.31
CA ASP A 186 -1.51 -6.47 17.16
C ASP A 186 -0.75 -5.21 16.71
N THR A 187 -0.59 -5.00 15.41
CA THR A 187 0.07 -3.81 14.87
C THR A 187 -0.74 -2.56 15.16
N LEU A 188 -2.05 -2.56 14.90
CA LEU A 188 -2.93 -1.41 15.20
C LEU A 188 -2.88 -1.02 16.69
N ILE A 189 -2.88 -2.01 17.58
CA ILE A 189 -2.79 -1.78 19.03
C ILE A 189 -1.40 -1.24 19.40
N ALA A 190 -0.34 -1.85 18.89
CA ALA A 190 1.03 -1.43 19.19
C ALA A 190 1.32 0.01 18.76
N GLU A 191 0.79 0.41 17.59
CA GLU A 191 0.94 1.78 17.05
C GLU A 191 -0.08 2.78 17.61
N GLY A 192 -0.99 2.33 18.49
CA GLY A 192 -2.03 3.20 19.07
C GLY A 192 -3.05 3.71 18.05
N PHE A 193 -3.21 3.01 16.91
CA PHE A 193 -4.13 3.38 15.84
C PHE A 193 -5.40 2.53 15.93
N THR A 194 -6.30 2.88 16.84
CA THR A 194 -7.48 2.05 17.20
C THR A 194 -8.81 2.79 17.10
N ASP A 195 -8.82 4.00 16.55
CA ASP A 195 -10.04 4.77 16.35
C ASP A 195 -10.91 4.10 15.26
N PRO A 196 -12.13 3.63 15.58
CA PRO A 196 -13.00 2.94 14.64
C PRO A 196 -13.48 3.84 13.49
N ASP A 197 -13.46 5.15 13.66
CA ASP A 197 -13.84 6.09 12.61
C ASP A 197 -12.74 6.28 11.55
N ARG A 198 -11.54 5.77 11.82
CA ARG A 198 -10.36 5.88 10.97
C ARG A 198 -9.92 4.55 10.35
N ILE A 199 -10.66 3.46 10.57
CA ILE A 199 -10.26 2.12 10.13
C ILE A 199 -11.46 1.43 9.49
N PHE A 200 -11.31 1.03 8.23
CA PHE A 200 -12.17 0.06 7.57
C PHE A 200 -11.32 -1.16 7.24
N ILE A 201 -11.75 -2.35 7.65
CA ILE A 201 -11.03 -3.61 7.38
C ILE A 201 -11.79 -4.38 6.31
N GLN A 202 -11.05 -4.86 5.30
CA GLN A 202 -11.57 -5.75 4.26
C GLN A 202 -10.72 -7.03 4.14
N SER A 203 -11.33 -8.06 3.56
CA SER A 203 -10.69 -9.35 3.33
C SER A 203 -11.27 -10.01 2.07
#